data_e35a31d3056071572ea76a8ab74dbc1e
#
_entry.id   e35a31d3056071572ea76a8ab74dbc1e
#
_cell.length_a   1.000
_cell.length_b   1.000
_cell.length_c   1.000
_cell.angle_alpha   90.00
_cell.angle_beta   90.00
_cell.angle_gamma   90.00
#
_symmetry.space_group_name_H-M   'P 1'
#
loop_
_entity.id
_entity.type
_entity.pdbx_description
1 polymer ?
#
loop_
_entity_poly.entity_id
_entity_poly.type
_entity_poly.pdbx_seq_one_letter_code
_entity_poly.pdbx_strand_id
1 'polypeptide(L)'
;MKIGIVVSQFNKKISNGLLAGSKAFYDKTFKDNNLVIYKVPGAFEIPSTVKQLLKSHEDFDAIVTLGCIIKGETAHFEYISSSVTDSISRLSIKARIPIIYGILTTYNYDQAIERSDPSKKDKGGEVMEAAISIVKTYQNIQKSS
;
A
#
# COMPACT_ATOMS: atom_id res chain seq x y z
N MET A 1 -8.83 -1.50 -14.65
CA MET A 1 -7.61 -1.89 -13.89
C MET A 1 -8.03 -2.38 -12.52
N LYS A 2 -7.73 -3.63 -12.20
CA LYS A 2 -8.11 -4.23 -10.93
C LYS A 2 -6.97 -4.12 -9.94
N ILE A 3 -7.20 -3.42 -8.82
CA ILE A 3 -6.18 -3.18 -7.80
C ILE A 3 -6.67 -3.67 -6.45
N GLY A 4 -5.82 -4.47 -5.79
CA GLY A 4 -6.03 -4.87 -4.41
C GLY A 4 -5.35 -3.89 -3.47
N ILE A 5 -6.02 -3.51 -2.39
CA ILE A 5 -5.43 -2.69 -1.34
C ILE A 5 -5.41 -3.51 -0.05
N VAL A 6 -4.23 -3.68 0.53
CA VAL A 6 -4.07 -4.26 1.87
C VAL A 6 -3.79 -3.11 2.83
N VAL A 7 -4.70 -2.85 3.74
CA VAL A 7 -4.61 -1.72 4.66
C VAL A 7 -4.65 -2.18 6.11
N SER A 8 -3.69 -1.71 6.92
CA SER A 8 -3.69 -2.00 8.34
C SER A 8 -4.71 -1.13 9.08
N GLN A 9 -5.31 -1.69 10.15
CA GLN A 9 -6.33 -0.99 10.94
C GLN A 9 -5.76 -0.28 12.17
N PHE A 10 -4.54 -0.59 12.54
CA PHE A 10 -3.86 0.10 13.62
C PHE A 10 -3.71 1.59 13.28
N ASN A 11 -4.05 2.49 14.22
CA ASN A 11 -4.12 3.94 13.98
C ASN A 11 -5.16 4.28 12.87
N LYS A 12 -6.42 4.01 13.16
CA LYS A 12 -7.52 4.12 12.17
C LYS A 12 -7.59 5.46 11.44
N LYS A 13 -7.36 6.57 12.13
CA LYS A 13 -7.41 7.89 11.49
C LYS A 13 -6.37 8.00 10.36
N ILE A 14 -5.18 7.48 10.59
CA ILE A 14 -4.11 7.49 9.61
C ILE A 14 -4.43 6.53 8.46
N SER A 15 -4.84 5.31 8.79
CA SER A 15 -5.19 4.30 7.79
C SER A 15 -6.37 4.74 6.92
N ASN A 16 -7.39 5.35 7.54
CA ASN A 16 -8.54 5.88 6.82
C ASN A 16 -8.15 7.02 5.88
N GLY A 17 -7.23 7.90 6.31
CA GLY A 17 -6.70 8.96 5.45
C GLY A 17 -5.97 8.42 4.24
N LEU A 18 -5.10 7.43 4.45
CA LEU A 18 -4.39 6.76 3.37
C LEU A 18 -5.37 6.09 2.39
N LEU A 19 -6.35 5.37 2.92
CA LEU A 19 -7.33 4.68 2.10
C LEU A 19 -8.19 5.68 1.31
N ALA A 20 -8.63 6.75 1.95
CA ALA A 20 -9.44 7.79 1.29
C ALA A 20 -8.69 8.43 0.13
N GLY A 21 -7.41 8.77 0.33
CA GLY A 21 -6.59 9.34 -0.75
C GLY A 21 -6.37 8.37 -1.90
N SER A 22 -6.09 7.10 -1.61
CA SER A 22 -5.94 6.07 -2.63
C SER A 22 -7.22 5.88 -3.44
N LYS A 23 -8.37 5.77 -2.77
CA LYS A 23 -9.67 5.62 -3.44
C LYS A 23 -10.02 6.83 -4.30
N ALA A 24 -9.80 8.03 -3.78
CA ALA A 24 -10.10 9.26 -4.52
C ALA A 24 -9.29 9.34 -5.82
N PHE A 25 -8.01 9.00 -5.77
CA PHE A 25 -7.18 9.00 -6.97
C PHE A 25 -7.64 7.94 -7.98
N TYR A 26 -7.96 6.73 -7.51
CA TYR A 26 -8.46 5.66 -8.36
C TYR A 26 -9.78 6.07 -9.03
N ASP A 27 -10.74 6.58 -8.26
CA ASP A 27 -12.07 6.94 -8.74
C ASP A 27 -12.02 8.10 -9.76
N LYS A 28 -11.06 9.00 -9.59
CA LYS A 28 -10.82 10.08 -10.55
C LYS A 28 -10.27 9.54 -11.87
N THR A 29 -9.51 8.46 -11.83
CA THR A 29 -8.83 7.89 -13.00
C THR A 29 -9.71 6.86 -13.72
N PHE A 30 -10.43 6.03 -12.97
CA PHE A 30 -11.22 4.92 -13.50
C PHE A 30 -12.67 4.99 -13.05
N LYS A 31 -13.59 4.52 -13.91
CA LYS A 31 -15.02 4.44 -13.62
C LYS A 31 -15.50 3.00 -13.41
N ASP A 32 -14.61 2.04 -13.43
CA ASP A 32 -14.94 0.62 -13.38
C ASP A 32 -15.15 0.06 -11.96
N ASN A 33 -14.87 0.85 -10.92
CA ASN A 33 -15.03 0.45 -9.51
C ASN A 33 -14.40 -0.92 -9.19
N ASN A 34 -13.17 -1.12 -9.65
CA ASN A 34 -12.50 -2.41 -9.57
C ASN A 34 -11.40 -2.42 -8.50
N LEU A 35 -11.68 -1.79 -7.36
CA LEU A 35 -10.83 -1.83 -6.15
C LEU A 35 -11.36 -2.88 -5.19
N VAL A 36 -10.45 -3.71 -4.67
CA VAL A 36 -10.78 -4.67 -3.62
C VAL A 36 -9.93 -4.36 -2.39
N ILE A 37 -10.57 -4.18 -1.25
CA ILE A 37 -9.92 -3.72 -0.02
C ILE A 37 -9.88 -4.85 0.99
N TYR A 38 -8.69 -5.15 1.50
CA TYR A 38 -8.43 -6.15 2.53
C TYR A 38 -7.88 -5.45 3.77
N LYS A 39 -8.58 -5.59 4.89
CA LYS A 39 -8.19 -4.98 6.16
C LYS A 39 -7.45 -5.99 7.01
N VAL A 40 -6.32 -5.58 7.57
CA VAL A 40 -5.49 -6.42 8.46
C VAL A 40 -5.24 -5.67 9.77
N PRO A 41 -4.93 -6.40 10.87
CA PRO A 41 -4.79 -5.75 12.18
C PRO A 41 -3.69 -4.69 12.24
N GLY A 42 -2.49 -5.02 11.76
CA GLY A 42 -1.34 -4.12 11.83
C GLY A 42 -0.42 -4.25 10.63
N ALA A 43 0.61 -3.44 10.59
CA ALA A 43 1.57 -3.45 9.48
C ALA A 43 2.27 -4.82 9.34
N PHE A 44 2.50 -5.52 10.46
CA PHE A 44 3.17 -6.81 10.43
C PHE A 44 2.41 -7.86 9.63
N GLU A 45 1.08 -7.77 9.58
CA GLU A 45 0.25 -8.72 8.83
C GLU A 45 0.12 -8.40 7.33
N ILE A 46 0.66 -7.26 6.89
CA ILE A 46 0.58 -6.86 5.48
C ILE A 46 1.36 -7.80 4.56
N PRO A 47 2.63 -8.14 4.82
CA PRO A 47 3.39 -9.00 3.90
C PRO A 47 2.77 -10.37 3.69
N SER A 48 2.34 -11.04 4.76
CA SER A 48 1.73 -12.37 4.63
C SER A 48 0.41 -12.32 3.86
N THR A 49 -0.36 -11.24 4.03
CA THR A 49 -1.61 -11.06 3.29
C THR A 49 -1.35 -10.82 1.81
N VAL A 50 -0.36 -10.01 1.46
CA VAL A 50 0.07 -9.84 0.07
C VAL A 50 0.45 -11.18 -0.55
N LYS A 51 1.21 -11.99 0.17
CA LYS A 51 1.58 -13.33 -0.30
C LYS A 51 0.35 -14.20 -0.57
N GLN A 52 -0.66 -14.17 0.31
CA GLN A 52 -1.90 -14.91 0.11
C GLN A 52 -2.63 -14.44 -1.15
N LEU A 53 -2.70 -13.14 -1.38
CA LEU A 53 -3.33 -12.59 -2.58
C LEU A 53 -2.61 -13.00 -3.85
N LEU A 54 -1.28 -13.02 -3.82
CA LEU A 54 -0.49 -13.45 -4.98
C LEU A 54 -0.70 -14.93 -5.32
N LYS A 55 -1.08 -15.75 -4.35
CA LYS A 55 -1.40 -17.17 -4.55
C LYS A 55 -2.87 -17.41 -4.89
N SER A 56 -3.72 -16.42 -4.70
CA SER A 56 -5.16 -16.56 -4.96
C SER A 56 -5.45 -16.57 -6.45
N HIS A 57 -6.71 -16.89 -6.80
CA HIS A 57 -7.17 -16.86 -8.18
C HIS A 57 -7.60 -15.45 -8.63
N GLU A 58 -7.39 -14.45 -7.79
CA GLU A 58 -7.72 -13.06 -8.13
C GLU A 58 -6.72 -12.48 -9.12
N ASP A 59 -7.24 -11.82 -10.11
CA ASP A 59 -6.46 -11.33 -11.26
C ASP A 59 -6.14 -9.83 -11.09
N PHE A 60 -5.34 -9.51 -10.08
CA PHE A 60 -4.96 -8.13 -9.82
C PHE A 60 -3.92 -7.62 -10.82
N ASP A 61 -4.04 -6.37 -11.21
CA ASP A 61 -3.01 -5.67 -11.97
C ASP A 61 -1.91 -5.13 -11.05
N ALA A 62 -2.25 -4.80 -9.81
CA ALA A 62 -1.31 -4.37 -8.78
C ALA A 62 -1.88 -4.61 -7.39
N ILE A 63 -1.02 -4.66 -6.39
CA ILE A 63 -1.40 -4.67 -4.98
C ILE A 63 -0.75 -3.46 -4.31
N VAL A 64 -1.58 -2.64 -3.66
CA VAL A 64 -1.16 -1.47 -2.88
C VAL A 64 -1.18 -1.83 -1.40
N THR A 65 -0.10 -1.51 -0.69
CA THR A 65 -0.04 -1.68 0.76
C THR A 65 -0.17 -0.33 1.44
N LEU A 66 -1.03 -0.24 2.44
CA LEU A 66 -1.25 0.99 3.21
C LEU A 66 -1.18 0.68 4.70
N GLY A 67 -0.40 1.43 5.42
CA GLY A 67 -0.27 1.25 6.86
C GLY A 67 0.60 2.32 7.49
N CYS A 68 0.81 2.18 8.80
CA CYS A 68 1.63 3.12 9.53
C CYS A 68 2.34 2.43 10.69
N ILE A 69 3.61 2.74 10.84
CA ILE A 69 4.44 2.32 11.96
C ILE A 69 5.00 3.59 12.60
N ILE A 70 4.64 3.85 13.86
CA ILE A 70 5.06 5.05 14.58
C ILE A 70 6.04 4.64 15.68
N LYS A 71 7.14 5.37 15.79
CA LYS A 71 8.15 5.10 16.80
C LYS A 71 7.55 5.26 18.21
N GLY A 72 7.76 4.24 19.05
CA GLY A 72 7.39 4.23 20.45
C GLY A 72 8.64 4.32 21.33
N GLU A 73 8.47 3.94 22.60
CA GLU A 73 9.55 4.00 23.60
C GLU A 73 10.50 2.81 23.53
N THR A 74 10.15 1.79 22.77
CA THR A 74 10.92 0.53 22.71
C THR A 74 11.48 0.30 21.32
N ALA A 75 12.34 -0.73 21.20
CA ALA A 75 12.92 -1.14 19.92
C ALA A 75 11.92 -1.77 18.94
N HIS A 76 10.66 -1.92 19.35
CA HIS A 76 9.61 -2.52 18.50
C HIS A 76 9.50 -1.83 17.13
N PHE A 77 9.60 -0.51 17.09
CA PHE A 77 9.53 0.29 15.86
C PHE A 77 10.59 -0.16 14.84
N GLU A 78 11.85 -0.29 15.27
CA GLU A 78 12.94 -0.64 14.39
C GLU A 78 12.79 -2.07 13.83
N TYR A 79 12.39 -3.01 14.68
CA TYR A 79 12.19 -4.39 14.24
C TYR A 79 11.02 -4.53 13.26
N ILE A 80 9.88 -3.91 13.55
CA ILE A 80 8.71 -4.01 12.69
C ILE A 80 8.92 -3.29 11.36
N SER A 81 9.44 -2.06 11.38
CA SER A 81 9.64 -1.29 10.17
C SER A 81 10.65 -1.95 9.24
N SER A 82 11.75 -2.45 9.78
CA SER A 82 12.78 -3.15 9.01
C SER A 82 12.25 -4.46 8.43
N SER A 83 11.56 -5.27 9.24
CA SER A 83 11.01 -6.55 8.81
C SER A 83 9.94 -6.39 7.73
N VAL A 84 9.01 -5.46 7.92
CA VAL A 84 7.93 -5.21 6.96
C VAL A 84 8.48 -4.68 5.65
N THR A 85 9.38 -3.71 5.70
CA THR A 85 9.99 -3.12 4.50
C THR A 85 10.75 -4.17 3.69
N ASP A 86 11.57 -4.99 4.36
CA ASP A 86 12.33 -6.05 3.72
C ASP A 86 11.42 -7.10 3.08
N SER A 87 10.38 -7.52 3.80
CA SER A 87 9.43 -8.52 3.30
C SER A 87 8.67 -8.03 2.06
N ILE A 88 8.19 -6.79 2.07
CA ILE A 88 7.49 -6.20 0.93
C ILE A 88 8.44 -6.07 -0.26
N SER A 89 9.67 -5.64 -0.02
CA SER A 89 10.69 -5.53 -1.07
C SER A 89 10.93 -6.88 -1.75
N ARG A 90 11.10 -7.94 -0.97
CA ARG A 90 11.31 -9.29 -1.50
C ARG A 90 10.10 -9.79 -2.29
N LEU A 91 8.89 -9.57 -1.78
CA LEU A 91 7.67 -9.93 -2.49
C LEU A 91 7.55 -9.20 -3.83
N SER A 92 7.88 -7.91 -3.85
CA SER A 92 7.78 -7.10 -5.05
C SER A 92 8.70 -7.56 -6.18
N ILE A 93 9.90 -8.01 -5.82
CA ILE A 93 10.87 -8.52 -6.80
C ILE A 93 10.42 -9.86 -7.39
N LYS A 94 9.79 -10.71 -6.58
CA LYS A 94 9.34 -12.04 -7.00
C LYS A 94 7.98 -12.05 -7.69
N ALA A 95 7.16 -11.05 -7.45
CA ALA A 95 5.80 -11.01 -7.99
C ALA A 95 5.80 -10.66 -9.48
N ARG A 96 4.79 -11.17 -10.19
CA ARG A 96 4.57 -10.80 -11.59
C ARG A 96 3.90 -9.45 -11.75
N ILE A 97 3.20 -9.01 -10.71
CA ILE A 97 2.48 -7.73 -10.70
C ILE A 97 3.15 -6.78 -9.72
N PRO A 98 3.01 -5.46 -9.91
CA PRO A 98 3.59 -4.49 -8.98
C PRO A 98 3.00 -4.61 -7.58
N ILE A 99 3.88 -4.52 -6.59
CA ILE A 99 3.52 -4.39 -5.17
C ILE A 99 3.99 -3.01 -4.74
N ILE A 100 3.06 -2.16 -4.33
CA ILE A 100 3.36 -0.75 -4.04
C ILE A 100 3.45 -0.53 -2.53
N TYR A 101 4.56 0.06 -2.10
CA TYR A 101 4.85 0.33 -0.70
C TYR A 101 4.24 1.66 -0.26
N GLY A 102 3.19 1.58 0.56
CA GLY A 102 2.52 2.76 1.11
C GLY A 102 2.43 2.69 2.64
N ILE A 103 3.43 2.13 3.30
CA ILE A 103 3.49 1.99 4.74
C ILE A 103 4.33 3.14 5.30
N LEU A 104 3.68 4.05 6.02
CA LEU A 104 4.36 5.17 6.66
C LEU A 104 5.19 4.68 7.83
N THR A 105 6.41 5.18 7.95
CA THR A 105 7.26 4.99 9.12
C THR A 105 7.65 6.36 9.63
N THR A 106 7.10 6.76 10.78
CA THR A 106 7.28 8.11 11.31
C THR A 106 7.75 8.09 12.75
N TYR A 107 8.37 9.18 13.19
CA TYR A 107 8.86 9.30 14.55
C TYR A 107 7.76 9.67 15.53
N ASN A 108 6.67 10.27 15.05
CA ASN A 108 5.55 10.67 15.91
C ASN A 108 4.23 10.65 15.13
N TYR A 109 3.15 10.79 15.88
CA TYR A 109 1.79 10.76 15.34
C TYR A 109 1.51 11.92 14.40
N ASP A 110 1.98 13.11 14.72
CA ASP A 110 1.71 14.30 13.89
C ASP A 110 2.30 14.17 12.49
N GLN A 111 3.50 13.58 12.39
CA GLN A 111 4.11 13.30 11.09
C GLN A 111 3.25 12.34 10.27
N ALA A 112 2.67 11.34 10.92
CA ALA A 112 1.81 10.38 10.24
C ALA A 112 0.50 11.03 9.77
N ILE A 113 -0.10 11.87 10.59
CA ILE A 113 -1.32 12.61 10.23
C ILE A 113 -1.06 13.50 9.02
N GLU A 114 0.02 14.27 9.05
CA GLU A 114 0.36 15.16 7.94
C GLU A 114 0.51 14.44 6.63
N ARG A 115 1.13 13.26 6.64
CA ARG A 115 1.39 12.47 5.44
C ARG A 115 0.16 11.72 4.94
N SER A 116 -0.70 11.27 5.86
CA SER A 116 -1.88 10.47 5.52
C SER A 116 -3.10 11.30 5.13
N ASP A 117 -3.18 12.55 5.58
CA ASP A 117 -4.34 13.41 5.33
C ASP A 117 -4.40 13.78 3.83
N PRO A 118 -5.50 13.44 3.13
CA PRO A 118 -5.65 13.79 1.72
C PRO A 118 -5.60 15.30 1.44
N SER A 119 -5.96 16.13 2.42
CA SER A 119 -5.89 17.58 2.27
C SER A 119 -4.49 18.16 2.55
N LYS A 120 -3.56 17.32 2.94
CA LYS A 120 -2.17 17.71 3.23
C LYS A 120 -1.24 17.00 2.23
N LYS A 121 -0.35 16.11 2.70
CA LYS A 121 0.61 15.45 1.80
C LYS A 121 0.01 14.33 0.96
N ASP A 122 -1.15 13.81 1.34
CA ASP A 122 -1.91 12.82 0.57
C ASP A 122 -1.05 11.64 0.08
N LYS A 123 -0.38 10.98 0.99
CA LYS A 123 0.47 9.84 0.65
C LYS A 123 -0.33 8.72 0.01
N GLY A 124 -1.60 8.54 0.43
CA GLY A 124 -2.47 7.53 -0.17
C GLY A 124 -2.72 7.76 -1.66
N GLY A 125 -2.97 9.00 -2.05
CA GLY A 125 -3.13 9.36 -3.46
C GLY A 125 -1.84 9.17 -4.25
N GLU A 126 -0.71 9.58 -3.68
CA GLU A 126 0.61 9.39 -4.29
C GLU A 126 0.91 7.91 -4.55
N VAL A 127 0.60 7.05 -3.59
CA VAL A 127 0.82 5.61 -3.71
C VAL A 127 -0.05 4.99 -4.81
N MET A 128 -1.31 5.40 -4.90
CA MET A 128 -2.20 4.91 -5.97
C MET A 128 -1.72 5.39 -7.35
N GLU A 129 -1.30 6.63 -7.45
CA GLU A 129 -0.72 7.16 -8.69
C GLU A 129 0.49 6.35 -9.13
N ALA A 130 1.38 6.01 -8.18
CA ALA A 130 2.55 5.17 -8.44
C ALA A 130 2.14 3.78 -8.92
N ALA A 131 1.11 3.19 -8.32
CA ALA A 131 0.60 1.88 -8.72
C ALA A 131 0.14 1.88 -10.17
N ILE A 132 -0.67 2.84 -10.55
CA ILE A 132 -1.19 2.96 -11.92
C ILE A 132 -0.05 3.17 -12.91
N SER A 133 0.91 4.01 -12.56
CA SER A 133 2.07 4.30 -13.40
C SER A 133 2.93 3.07 -13.64
N ILE A 134 3.25 2.30 -12.60
CA ILE A 134 4.12 1.14 -12.75
C ILE A 134 3.42 -0.02 -13.48
N VAL A 135 2.10 -0.16 -13.34
CA VAL A 135 1.34 -1.13 -14.13
C VAL A 135 1.51 -0.83 -15.62
N LYS A 136 1.38 0.43 -16.02
CA LYS A 136 1.58 0.83 -17.41
C LYS A 136 3.00 0.55 -17.89
N THR A 137 3.98 0.79 -17.06
CA THR A 137 5.39 0.48 -17.37
C THR A 137 5.57 -1.01 -17.64
N TYR A 138 5.02 -1.87 -16.79
CA TYR A 138 5.13 -3.32 -16.97
C TYR A 138 4.41 -3.79 -18.24
N GLN A 139 3.25 -3.23 -18.52
CA GLN A 139 2.53 -3.53 -19.75
C GLN A 139 3.34 -3.15 -21.00
N ASN A 140 4.01 -2.01 -20.97
CA ASN A 140 4.86 -1.58 -22.07
C ASN A 140 6.08 -2.50 -22.25
N ILE A 141 6.69 -2.95 -21.16
CA ILE A 141 7.79 -3.90 -21.21
C ILE A 141 7.33 -5.21 -21.85
N GLN A 142 6.17 -5.73 -21.44
CA GLN A 142 5.63 -6.98 -21.98
C GLN A 142 5.30 -6.89 -23.47
N LYS A 143 4.81 -5.75 -23.94
CA LYS A 143 4.51 -5.53 -25.35
C LYS A 143 5.76 -5.48 -26.22
N SER A 144 6.91 -5.13 -25.65
CA SER A 144 8.17 -4.98 -26.35
C SER A 144 8.98 -6.28 -26.45
N SER A 145 8.52 -7.35 -25.80
CA SER A 145 9.25 -8.64 -25.77
C SER A 145 8.70 -9.68 -26.73
#